data_e54476eb79318ed6b02d006ce68ac59f
#
_entry.id   e54476eb79318ed6b02d006ce68ac59f
#
_cell.length_a   1.000
_cell.length_b   1.000
_cell.length_c   1.000
_cell.angle_alpha   90.00
_cell.angle_beta   90.00
_cell.angle_gamma   90.00
#
_symmetry.space_group_name_H-M   'P 1'
#
loop_
_entity.id
_entity.type
_entity.pdbx_description
1 polymer ?
#
loop_
_entity_poly.entity_id
_entity_poly.type
_entity_poly.pdbx_seq_one_letter_code
_entity_poly.pdbx_strand_id
1 'polypeptide(L)'
;MVLSHNSMNNPAFDFQSLTPAIILDALEHIGLVAESGLTALNSYENRVYQFMDEQRRRHVVKFYRPERWSAEQIIEDHEFSLSLAAESIPVIAPTLYQGRSLHNYQGYLFAVFPSQGGRQYESDNLEHLELVGRFMGRIHQLGKAKTFVHRPTFGLDEFLIVPRQILESTSLLPTGLRVRFLSALDGLIAAVEGAWWSDWSALRLHGDCHPGNILWRDGPLFVDLDDARNGPAVQDLWMLLNGSRSEQLMQLDILLEAYGEFCEFSSRELTLIEPLRAMRMIHYLAWVVRRWHDPAFPASFPWLKEEDFWFRQTAMFIEQTKQLQEPPLQLMPMY
;
A
#
# COMPACT_ATOMS: atom_id res chain seq x y z
N MET A 1 -18.27 -8.97 45.06
CA MET A 1 -17.44 -7.76 45.05
C MET A 1 -16.99 -7.55 43.57
N VAL A 2 -17.80 -6.78 42.85
CA VAL A 2 -17.66 -6.60 41.39
C VAL A 2 -16.74 -5.38 41.19
N LEU A 3 -15.53 -5.61 40.66
CA LEU A 3 -14.64 -4.54 40.27
C LEU A 3 -15.11 -3.96 38.93
N SER A 4 -15.72 -2.80 38.97
CA SER A 4 -16.05 -1.99 37.83
C SER A 4 -14.75 -1.48 37.17
N HIS A 5 -14.44 -1.99 35.97
CA HIS A 5 -13.45 -1.37 35.12
C HIS A 5 -14.04 -0.07 34.55
N ASN A 6 -13.68 1.03 35.14
CA ASN A 6 -13.81 2.34 34.55
C ASN A 6 -12.78 2.43 33.42
N SER A 7 -13.18 2.15 32.18
CA SER A 7 -12.42 2.55 31.00
C SER A 7 -12.55 4.07 30.87
N MET A 8 -11.61 4.82 31.45
CA MET A 8 -11.43 6.22 31.12
C MET A 8 -11.15 6.25 29.60
N ASN A 9 -12.03 6.91 28.85
CA ASN A 9 -11.79 7.32 27.48
C ASN A 9 -10.57 8.25 27.44
N ASN A 10 -9.38 7.70 27.31
CA ASN A 10 -8.25 8.47 26.87
C ASN A 10 -8.54 8.84 25.40
N PRO A 11 -8.51 10.14 25.02
CA PRO A 11 -8.65 10.49 23.62
C PRO A 11 -7.61 9.71 22.83
N ALA A 12 -8.08 9.02 21.77
CA ALA A 12 -7.18 8.22 20.94
C ALA A 12 -6.02 9.13 20.47
N PHE A 13 -4.78 8.69 20.71
CA PHE A 13 -3.60 9.41 20.26
C PHE A 13 -3.62 9.44 18.71
N ASP A 14 -3.70 10.65 18.15
CA ASP A 14 -3.84 10.86 16.71
C ASP A 14 -2.95 12.03 16.22
N PHE A 15 -3.16 12.48 14.99
CA PHE A 15 -2.40 13.59 14.41
C PHE A 15 -2.92 14.99 14.80
N GLN A 16 -3.97 15.13 15.61
CA GLN A 16 -4.50 16.46 15.95
C GLN A 16 -3.51 17.29 16.74
N SER A 17 -2.70 16.64 17.57
CA SER A 17 -1.64 17.31 18.35
C SER A 17 -0.30 17.42 17.61
N LEU A 18 -0.14 16.86 16.41
CA LEU A 18 1.09 16.99 15.61
C LEU A 18 1.17 18.36 14.95
N THR A 19 1.63 19.36 15.71
CA THR A 19 1.81 20.73 15.22
C THR A 19 3.15 20.91 14.47
N PRO A 20 3.28 21.94 13.60
CA PRO A 20 4.56 22.26 12.98
C PRO A 20 5.72 22.44 13.98
N ALA A 21 5.46 22.99 15.17
CA ALA A 21 6.47 23.13 16.23
C ALA A 21 6.98 21.75 16.69
N ILE A 22 6.07 20.80 16.96
CA ILE A 22 6.44 19.42 17.35
C ILE A 22 7.25 18.72 16.24
N ILE A 23 6.91 18.97 14.97
CA ILE A 23 7.65 18.42 13.84
C ILE A 23 9.09 18.96 13.82
N LEU A 24 9.26 20.28 14.01
CA LEU A 24 10.58 20.91 14.05
C LEU A 24 11.40 20.42 15.25
N ASP A 25 10.81 20.37 16.43
CA ASP A 25 11.45 19.85 17.65
C ASP A 25 11.87 18.37 17.47
N ALA A 26 11.05 17.56 16.79
CA ALA A 26 11.37 16.16 16.50
C ALA A 26 12.58 16.03 15.57
N LEU A 27 12.71 16.91 14.58
CA LEU A 27 13.87 16.97 13.68
C LEU A 27 15.12 17.41 14.43
N GLU A 28 15.03 18.46 15.24
CA GLU A 28 16.15 18.93 16.07
C GLU A 28 16.62 17.86 17.07
N HIS A 29 15.69 17.08 17.62
CA HIS A 29 16.00 15.98 18.55
C HIS A 29 16.94 14.94 17.95
N ILE A 30 16.88 14.72 16.63
CA ILE A 30 17.80 13.81 15.92
C ILE A 30 19.02 14.52 15.31
N GLY A 31 19.19 15.82 15.58
CA GLY A 31 20.29 16.63 15.09
C GLY A 31 20.11 17.15 13.66
N LEU A 32 18.87 17.28 13.19
CA LEU A 32 18.52 17.79 11.88
C LEU A 32 17.74 19.09 11.98
N VAL A 33 18.32 20.19 11.51
CA VAL A 33 17.68 21.50 11.53
C VAL A 33 17.03 21.77 10.18
N ALA A 34 15.73 22.09 10.20
CA ALA A 34 15.00 22.52 9.03
C ALA A 34 15.20 24.03 8.81
N GLU A 35 15.99 24.43 7.82
CA GLU A 35 16.20 25.85 7.45
C GLU A 35 15.00 26.40 6.68
N SER A 36 14.39 25.56 5.81
CA SER A 36 13.17 25.96 5.10
C SER A 36 11.90 25.70 5.94
N GLY A 37 10.81 26.32 5.54
CA GLY A 37 9.48 25.91 6.05
C GLY A 37 9.15 24.45 5.67
N LEU A 38 8.21 23.87 6.42
CA LEU A 38 7.66 22.53 6.14
C LEU A 38 6.62 22.62 5.02
N THR A 39 6.81 21.86 3.94
CA THR A 39 5.83 21.71 2.85
C THR A 39 5.13 20.38 3.00
N ALA A 40 3.82 20.38 3.28
CA ALA A 40 3.04 19.14 3.35
C ALA A 40 2.99 18.47 1.97
N LEU A 41 3.23 17.17 1.93
CA LEU A 41 3.05 16.33 0.74
C LEU A 41 1.71 15.60 0.82
N ASN A 42 1.18 15.21 -0.35
CA ASN A 42 -0.04 14.41 -0.40
C ASN A 42 0.20 13.05 0.24
N SER A 43 -0.37 12.86 1.41
CA SER A 43 -0.41 11.58 2.12
C SER A 43 -1.65 11.57 3.02
N TYR A 44 -2.45 10.54 2.90
CA TYR A 44 -3.68 10.42 3.68
C TYR A 44 -3.48 9.59 4.95
N GLU A 45 -2.69 8.53 4.85
CA GLU A 45 -2.46 7.63 5.98
C GLU A 45 -1.47 8.24 6.99
N ASN A 46 -0.36 8.75 6.51
CA ASN A 46 0.69 9.36 7.34
C ASN A 46 0.65 10.88 7.25
N ARG A 47 1.51 11.56 8.00
CA ARG A 47 1.79 12.99 7.82
C ARG A 47 3.19 13.13 7.26
N VAL A 48 3.28 13.65 6.05
CA VAL A 48 4.52 13.69 5.26
C VAL A 48 4.84 15.13 4.89
N TYR A 49 6.06 15.56 5.20
CA TYR A 49 6.51 16.92 4.94
C TYR A 49 7.87 16.91 4.25
N GLN A 50 8.02 17.78 3.27
CA GLN A 50 9.31 18.10 2.67
C GLN A 50 9.90 19.35 3.34
N PHE A 51 11.21 19.34 3.52
CA PHE A 51 11.96 20.49 4.02
C PHE A 51 13.39 20.47 3.49
N MET A 52 14.14 21.55 3.72
CA MET A 52 15.56 21.70 3.38
C MET A 52 16.36 21.91 4.64
N ASP A 53 17.50 21.23 4.78
CA ASP A 53 18.41 21.41 5.90
C ASP A 53 19.38 22.60 5.67
N GLU A 54 20.21 22.91 6.67
CA GLU A 54 21.21 23.98 6.63
C GLU A 54 22.25 23.82 5.50
N GLN A 55 22.46 22.59 5.03
CA GLN A 55 23.32 22.29 3.90
C GLN A 55 22.57 22.33 2.55
N ARG A 56 21.33 22.80 2.53
CA ARG A 56 20.43 22.89 1.37
C ARG A 56 20.09 21.52 0.76
N ARG A 57 20.21 20.44 1.51
CA ARG A 57 19.74 19.12 1.09
C ARG A 57 18.25 19.02 1.37
N ARG A 58 17.52 18.42 0.43
CA ARG A 58 16.09 18.22 0.55
C ARG A 58 15.80 16.87 1.21
N HIS A 59 14.93 16.90 2.18
CA HIS A 59 14.49 15.75 2.96
C HIS A 59 12.97 15.63 2.94
N VAL A 60 12.49 14.41 3.18
CA VAL A 60 11.09 14.11 3.48
C VAL A 60 11.04 13.49 4.88
N VAL A 61 10.28 14.08 5.79
CA VAL A 61 9.95 13.47 7.08
C VAL A 61 8.56 12.84 7.00
N LYS A 62 8.45 11.59 7.41
CA LYS A 62 7.20 10.83 7.49
C LYS A 62 6.91 10.51 8.95
N PHE A 63 5.79 11.02 9.46
CA PHE A 63 5.22 10.64 10.74
C PHE A 63 4.20 9.55 10.51
N TYR A 64 4.43 8.38 11.08
CA TYR A 64 3.56 7.22 10.94
C TYR A 64 2.27 7.40 11.71
N ARG A 65 1.16 6.98 11.13
CA ARG A 65 -0.14 7.02 11.82
C ARG A 65 -0.05 6.20 13.10
N PRO A 66 -0.40 6.81 14.26
CA PRO A 66 -0.47 6.09 15.52
C PRO A 66 -1.32 4.82 15.40
N GLU A 67 -0.88 3.75 16.05
CA GLU A 67 -1.58 2.45 16.14
C GLU A 67 -1.78 1.69 14.80
N ARG A 68 -1.27 2.21 13.67
CA ARG A 68 -1.31 1.45 12.40
C ARG A 68 -0.27 0.32 12.40
N TRP A 69 0.97 0.66 12.66
CA TRP A 69 2.10 -0.25 12.69
C TRP A 69 2.87 -0.13 14.00
N SER A 70 3.37 -1.25 14.52
CA SER A 70 4.31 -1.22 15.64
C SER A 70 5.69 -0.74 15.18
N ALA A 71 6.55 -0.36 16.15
CA ALA A 71 7.93 0.04 15.83
C ALA A 71 8.70 -1.08 15.13
N GLU A 72 8.50 -2.33 15.55
CA GLU A 72 9.14 -3.53 14.97
C GLU A 72 8.70 -3.72 13.52
N GLN A 73 7.42 -3.53 13.22
CA GLN A 73 6.88 -3.62 11.86
C GLN A 73 7.45 -2.55 10.93
N ILE A 74 7.61 -1.31 11.42
CA ILE A 74 8.21 -0.23 10.64
C ILE A 74 9.71 -0.49 10.44
N ILE A 75 10.41 -0.99 11.45
CA ILE A 75 11.83 -1.32 11.33
C ILE A 75 12.07 -2.43 10.31
N GLU A 76 11.22 -3.45 10.26
CA GLU A 76 11.33 -4.51 9.24
C GLU A 76 11.18 -4.00 7.81
N ASP A 77 10.26 -3.05 7.57
CA ASP A 77 10.12 -2.36 6.29
C ASP A 77 11.39 -1.55 5.97
N HIS A 78 11.88 -0.78 6.93
CA HIS A 78 13.11 -0.01 6.76
C HIS A 78 14.32 -0.91 6.45
N GLU A 79 14.49 -2.02 7.15
CA GLU A 79 15.55 -2.98 6.88
C GLU A 79 15.43 -3.59 5.48
N PHE A 80 14.21 -3.85 5.03
CA PHE A 80 13.99 -4.35 3.67
C PHE A 80 14.37 -3.30 2.62
N SER A 81 13.88 -2.08 2.74
CA SER A 81 14.19 -1.00 1.80
C SER A 81 15.69 -0.66 1.80
N LEU A 82 16.36 -0.66 2.96
CA LEU A 82 17.81 -0.48 3.06
C LEU A 82 18.58 -1.62 2.39
N SER A 83 18.11 -2.87 2.52
CA SER A 83 18.74 -4.02 1.86
C SER A 83 18.57 -3.96 0.35
N LEU A 84 17.43 -3.50 -0.15
CA LEU A 84 17.20 -3.27 -1.59
C LEU A 84 18.14 -2.18 -2.12
N ALA A 85 18.26 -1.07 -1.41
CA ALA A 85 19.15 0.03 -1.78
C ALA A 85 20.64 -0.39 -1.80
N ALA A 86 21.06 -1.24 -0.83
CA ALA A 86 22.42 -1.78 -0.79
C ALA A 86 22.76 -2.64 -2.01
N GLU A 87 21.77 -3.34 -2.58
CA GLU A 87 21.90 -4.11 -3.82
C GLU A 87 21.69 -3.26 -5.08
N SER A 88 21.73 -1.93 -4.96
CA SER A 88 21.53 -1.00 -6.07
C SER A 88 20.17 -1.18 -6.77
N ILE A 89 19.14 -1.56 -6.03
CA ILE A 89 17.75 -1.53 -6.49
C ILE A 89 17.21 -0.13 -6.21
N PRO A 90 16.57 0.53 -7.19
CA PRO A 90 16.15 1.93 -7.08
C PRO A 90 14.91 2.08 -6.19
N VAL A 91 15.13 2.12 -4.89
CA VAL A 91 14.09 2.36 -3.87
C VAL A 91 14.47 3.57 -3.02
N ILE A 92 13.48 4.28 -2.48
CA ILE A 92 13.73 5.31 -1.48
C ILE A 92 13.73 4.65 -0.09
N ALA A 93 14.94 4.45 0.45
CA ALA A 93 15.15 3.95 1.79
C ALA A 93 15.34 5.09 2.80
N PRO A 94 15.02 4.88 4.12
CA PRO A 94 15.21 5.88 5.14
C PRO A 94 16.69 6.24 5.37
N THR A 95 16.94 7.49 5.69
CA THR A 95 18.27 7.97 6.12
C THR A 95 18.48 7.62 7.59
N LEU A 96 19.69 7.14 7.91
CA LEU A 96 20.03 6.84 9.29
C LEU A 96 20.51 8.09 10.02
N TYR A 97 19.86 8.45 11.12
CA TYR A 97 20.31 9.46 12.06
C TYR A 97 20.64 8.79 13.40
N GLN A 98 21.82 9.08 13.94
CA GLN A 98 22.34 8.43 15.16
C GLN A 98 22.31 6.88 15.06
N GLY A 99 22.52 6.34 13.85
CA GLY A 99 22.52 4.90 13.58
C GLY A 99 21.14 4.25 13.55
N ARG A 100 20.04 5.03 13.54
CA ARG A 100 18.66 4.54 13.55
C ARG A 100 17.88 5.06 12.33
N SER A 101 17.00 4.26 11.80
CA SER A 101 16.07 4.61 10.72
C SER A 101 14.70 5.08 11.23
N LEU A 102 14.33 4.68 12.45
CA LEU A 102 13.07 5.03 13.10
C LEU A 102 13.35 5.79 14.39
N HIS A 103 12.61 6.87 14.60
CA HIS A 103 12.72 7.75 15.76
C HIS A 103 11.38 7.91 16.45
N ASN A 104 11.40 8.31 17.73
CA ASN A 104 10.20 8.62 18.50
C ASN A 104 10.37 10.00 19.15
N TYR A 105 9.36 10.84 18.98
CA TYR A 105 9.28 12.13 19.69
C TYR A 105 7.86 12.33 20.20
N GLN A 106 7.70 12.49 21.49
CA GLN A 106 6.41 12.63 22.19
C GLN A 106 5.36 11.56 21.80
N GLY A 107 5.78 10.32 21.54
CA GLY A 107 4.93 9.21 21.13
C GLY A 107 4.75 9.07 19.62
N TYR A 108 5.08 10.09 18.83
CA TYR A 108 5.05 9.98 17.37
C TYR A 108 6.27 9.23 16.84
N LEU A 109 6.02 8.14 16.12
CA LEU A 109 7.06 7.45 15.35
C LEU A 109 7.28 8.20 14.03
N PHE A 110 8.54 8.44 13.66
CA PHE A 110 8.87 9.11 12.42
C PHE A 110 10.19 8.64 11.82
N ALA A 111 10.33 8.82 10.52
CA ALA A 111 11.55 8.56 9.77
C ALA A 111 11.82 9.69 8.78
N VAL A 112 13.09 9.84 8.39
CA VAL A 112 13.53 10.82 7.41
C VAL A 112 14.06 10.10 6.18
N PHE A 113 13.64 10.56 5.01
CA PHE A 113 14.01 10.01 3.72
C PHE A 113 14.69 11.08 2.86
N PRO A 114 15.56 10.70 1.91
CA PRO A 114 16.03 11.64 0.89
C PRO A 114 14.85 12.08 0.02
N SER A 115 14.73 13.39 -0.23
CA SER A 115 13.74 13.89 -1.17
C SER A 115 14.24 13.70 -2.60
N GLN A 116 13.64 12.79 -3.33
CA GLN A 116 13.94 12.55 -4.73
C GLN A 116 12.70 12.87 -5.57
N GLY A 117 12.90 13.64 -6.63
CA GLY A 117 11.87 13.94 -7.60
C GLY A 117 11.93 12.97 -8.77
N GLY A 118 10.81 12.80 -9.43
CA GLY A 118 10.67 12.06 -10.66
C GLY A 118 9.36 12.46 -11.34
N ARG A 119 9.21 12.17 -12.64
CA ARG A 119 7.91 12.21 -13.30
C ARG A 119 7.10 10.98 -12.89
N GLN A 120 5.82 10.99 -13.15
CA GLN A 120 4.99 9.81 -12.95
C GLN A 120 5.40 8.70 -13.93
N TYR A 121 5.36 7.46 -13.47
CA TYR A 121 5.52 6.28 -14.30
C TYR A 121 4.39 6.19 -15.34
N GLU A 122 4.75 5.94 -16.60
CA GLU A 122 3.83 5.80 -17.71
C GLU A 122 3.50 4.32 -17.89
N SER A 123 2.34 3.89 -17.38
CA SER A 123 1.93 2.49 -17.34
C SER A 123 1.56 1.87 -18.70
N ASP A 124 1.39 2.67 -19.73
CA ASP A 124 1.16 2.27 -21.12
C ASP A 124 2.46 2.19 -21.95
N ASN A 125 3.59 2.61 -21.38
CA ASN A 125 4.89 2.52 -22.02
C ASN A 125 5.52 1.14 -21.78
N LEU A 126 5.60 0.31 -22.82
CA LEU A 126 6.08 -1.07 -22.72
C LEU A 126 7.57 -1.17 -22.37
N GLU A 127 8.42 -0.20 -22.79
CA GLU A 127 9.83 -0.16 -22.40
C GLU A 127 9.98 0.15 -20.91
N HIS A 128 9.11 1.03 -20.39
CA HIS A 128 9.06 1.29 -18.94
C HIS A 128 8.63 0.04 -18.18
N LEU A 129 7.61 -0.66 -18.68
CA LEU A 129 7.09 -1.88 -18.06
C LEU A 129 8.13 -3.00 -18.02
N GLU A 130 8.89 -3.19 -19.10
CA GLU A 130 10.01 -4.15 -19.17
C GLU A 130 11.06 -3.84 -18.10
N LEU A 131 11.48 -2.58 -17.99
CA LEU A 131 12.47 -2.19 -16.97
C LEU A 131 11.92 -2.35 -15.53
N VAL A 132 10.64 -2.03 -15.30
CA VAL A 132 9.97 -2.32 -14.02
C VAL A 132 9.96 -3.82 -13.75
N GLY A 133 9.67 -4.66 -14.74
CA GLY A 133 9.71 -6.11 -14.62
C GLY A 133 11.05 -6.63 -14.12
N ARG A 134 12.15 -6.17 -14.71
CA ARG A 134 13.52 -6.52 -14.26
C ARG A 134 13.76 -6.16 -12.79
N PHE A 135 13.40 -4.95 -12.39
CA PHE A 135 13.60 -4.53 -11.00
C PHE A 135 12.67 -5.26 -10.04
N MET A 136 11.42 -5.54 -10.42
CA MET A 136 10.53 -6.37 -9.61
C MET A 136 11.07 -7.78 -9.42
N GLY A 137 11.66 -8.38 -10.48
CA GLY A 137 12.37 -9.65 -10.35
C GLY A 137 13.52 -9.60 -9.34
N ARG A 138 14.31 -8.52 -9.32
CA ARG A 138 15.40 -8.31 -8.36
C ARG A 138 14.89 -8.08 -6.93
N ILE A 139 13.82 -7.26 -6.77
CA ILE A 139 13.17 -7.03 -5.47
C ILE A 139 12.69 -8.36 -4.88
N HIS A 140 11.98 -9.15 -5.67
CA HIS A 140 11.44 -10.43 -5.23
C HIS A 140 12.52 -11.49 -5.01
N GLN A 141 13.59 -11.51 -5.80
CA GLN A 141 14.72 -12.39 -5.57
C GLN A 141 15.36 -12.12 -4.19
N LEU A 142 15.52 -10.84 -3.81
CA LEU A 142 15.96 -10.49 -2.46
C LEU A 142 14.88 -10.78 -1.41
N GLY A 143 13.61 -10.58 -1.78
CA GLY A 143 12.44 -10.86 -0.94
C GLY A 143 12.33 -12.32 -0.51
N LYS A 144 12.76 -13.26 -1.36
CA LYS A 144 12.76 -14.71 -1.08
C LYS A 144 13.77 -15.14 0.00
N ALA A 145 14.80 -14.35 0.26
CA ALA A 145 15.90 -14.74 1.16
C ALA A 145 15.43 -14.93 2.62
N LYS A 146 14.44 -14.20 3.05
CA LYS A 146 13.78 -14.34 4.37
C LYS A 146 12.37 -13.76 4.31
N THR A 147 11.48 -14.17 5.22
CA THR A 147 10.17 -13.55 5.40
C THR A 147 10.24 -12.47 6.47
N PHE A 148 9.27 -11.55 6.48
CA PHE A 148 9.02 -10.69 7.63
C PHE A 148 8.52 -11.51 8.81
N VAL A 149 8.89 -11.12 10.02
CA VAL A 149 8.46 -11.75 11.28
C VAL A 149 7.31 -10.98 11.92
N HIS A 150 7.40 -9.66 11.91
CA HIS A 150 6.41 -8.76 12.54
C HIS A 150 5.38 -8.24 11.53
N ARG A 151 5.78 -8.02 10.26
CA ARG A 151 4.86 -7.64 9.19
C ARG A 151 3.90 -8.76 8.85
N PRO A 152 2.63 -8.44 8.53
CA PRO A 152 1.61 -9.45 8.24
C PRO A 152 1.92 -10.26 6.98
N THR A 153 1.26 -11.39 6.88
CA THR A 153 1.15 -12.18 5.65
C THR A 153 -0.18 -11.88 4.98
N PHE A 154 -0.17 -11.76 3.67
CA PHE A 154 -1.37 -11.49 2.88
C PHE A 154 -2.45 -12.54 3.13
N GLY A 155 -3.66 -12.13 3.47
CA GLY A 155 -4.72 -13.07 3.83
C GLY A 155 -6.13 -12.48 3.81
N LEU A 156 -7.13 -13.37 3.85
CA LEU A 156 -8.55 -13.01 3.70
C LEU A 156 -9.07 -12.15 4.87
N ASP A 157 -8.58 -12.37 6.09
CA ASP A 157 -9.09 -11.66 7.28
C ASP A 157 -8.92 -10.15 7.15
N GLU A 158 -7.70 -9.70 6.78
CA GLU A 158 -7.38 -8.29 6.65
C GLU A 158 -8.10 -7.63 5.46
N PHE A 159 -8.24 -8.36 4.35
CA PHE A 159 -8.73 -7.78 3.10
C PHE A 159 -10.21 -8.01 2.83
N LEU A 160 -10.89 -8.94 3.52
CA LEU A 160 -12.30 -9.24 3.35
C LEU A 160 -13.09 -9.16 4.65
N ILE A 161 -12.69 -9.90 5.70
CA ILE A 161 -13.52 -10.08 6.89
C ILE A 161 -13.61 -8.79 7.70
N VAL A 162 -12.47 -8.18 8.03
CA VAL A 162 -12.44 -6.90 8.75
C VAL A 162 -13.07 -5.77 7.91
N PRO A 163 -12.75 -5.60 6.63
CA PRO A 163 -13.42 -4.65 5.75
C PRO A 163 -14.93 -4.82 5.68
N ARG A 164 -15.41 -6.05 5.58
CA ARG A 164 -16.85 -6.35 5.55
C ARG A 164 -17.55 -5.82 6.80
N GLN A 165 -16.98 -6.03 8.00
CA GLN A 165 -17.51 -5.54 9.27
C GLN A 165 -17.55 -4.01 9.32
N ILE A 166 -16.51 -3.34 8.85
CA ILE A 166 -16.43 -1.87 8.76
C ILE A 166 -17.54 -1.34 7.85
N LEU A 167 -17.70 -1.93 6.66
CA LEU A 167 -18.71 -1.50 5.69
C LEU A 167 -20.13 -1.77 6.13
N GLU A 168 -20.37 -2.83 6.91
CA GLU A 168 -21.66 -3.10 7.51
C GLU A 168 -22.02 -2.09 8.60
N SER A 169 -21.07 -1.67 9.42
CA SER A 169 -21.32 -0.80 10.56
C SER A 169 -21.40 0.68 10.22
N THR A 170 -20.97 1.10 9.03
CA THR A 170 -20.90 2.53 8.68
C THR A 170 -22.28 3.17 8.52
N SER A 171 -22.41 4.41 8.99
CA SER A 171 -23.56 5.29 8.74
C SER A 171 -23.51 6.00 7.39
N LEU A 172 -22.38 5.93 6.68
CA LEU A 172 -22.19 6.56 5.36
C LEU A 172 -22.96 5.82 4.26
N LEU A 173 -23.21 4.53 4.45
CA LEU A 173 -23.98 3.71 3.50
C LEU A 173 -25.47 4.07 3.60
N PRO A 174 -26.10 4.60 2.53
CA PRO A 174 -27.50 4.97 2.52
C PRO A 174 -28.43 3.79 2.88
N THR A 175 -29.41 4.04 3.74
CA THR A 175 -30.32 3.00 4.22
C THR A 175 -31.05 2.28 3.08
N GLY A 176 -31.46 3.02 2.04
CA GLY A 176 -32.14 2.46 0.86
C GLY A 176 -31.29 1.52 0.01
N LEU A 177 -29.96 1.66 0.04
CA LEU A 177 -29.03 0.82 -0.70
C LEU A 177 -28.41 -0.30 0.14
N ARG A 178 -28.52 -0.24 1.45
CA ARG A 178 -27.80 -1.12 2.40
C ARG A 178 -27.94 -2.61 2.08
N VAL A 179 -29.17 -3.10 1.90
CA VAL A 179 -29.43 -4.52 1.65
C VAL A 179 -28.77 -4.96 0.33
N ARG A 180 -28.95 -4.16 -0.73
CA ARG A 180 -28.42 -4.46 -2.06
C ARG A 180 -26.88 -4.43 -2.06
N PHE A 181 -26.28 -3.41 -1.42
CA PHE A 181 -24.83 -3.27 -1.31
C PHE A 181 -24.22 -4.44 -0.53
N LEU A 182 -24.76 -4.77 0.66
CA LEU A 182 -24.21 -5.87 1.48
C LEU A 182 -24.37 -7.22 0.77
N SER A 183 -25.49 -7.45 0.06
CA SER A 183 -25.67 -8.67 -0.73
C SER A 183 -24.63 -8.78 -1.87
N ALA A 184 -24.32 -7.67 -2.55
CA ALA A 184 -23.30 -7.66 -3.58
C ALA A 184 -21.88 -7.87 -2.99
N LEU A 185 -21.59 -7.25 -1.86
CA LEU A 185 -20.34 -7.43 -1.11
C LEU A 185 -20.17 -8.89 -0.66
N ASP A 186 -21.19 -9.47 -0.04
CA ASP A 186 -21.16 -10.87 0.43
C ASP A 186 -21.00 -11.85 -0.75
N GLY A 187 -21.64 -11.58 -1.89
CA GLY A 187 -21.47 -12.35 -3.12
C GLY A 187 -20.04 -12.28 -3.66
N LEU A 188 -19.42 -11.09 -3.64
CA LEU A 188 -18.04 -10.92 -4.07
C LEU A 188 -17.07 -11.62 -3.11
N ILE A 189 -17.29 -11.51 -1.80
CA ILE A 189 -16.46 -12.19 -0.78
C ILE A 189 -16.51 -13.71 -0.99
N ALA A 190 -17.70 -14.28 -1.14
CA ALA A 190 -17.85 -15.72 -1.37
C ALA A 190 -17.16 -16.18 -2.65
N ALA A 191 -17.20 -15.38 -3.72
CA ALA A 191 -16.49 -15.68 -4.97
C ALA A 191 -14.97 -15.66 -4.78
N VAL A 192 -14.44 -14.70 -4.01
CA VAL A 192 -13.01 -14.63 -3.67
C VAL A 192 -12.59 -15.83 -2.83
N GLU A 193 -13.35 -16.16 -1.78
CA GLU A 193 -13.06 -17.32 -0.93
C GLU A 193 -13.02 -18.63 -1.72
N GLY A 194 -13.91 -18.79 -2.69
CA GLY A 194 -13.94 -19.95 -3.58
C GLY A 194 -12.76 -20.05 -4.57
N ALA A 195 -12.14 -18.91 -4.92
CA ALA A 195 -11.03 -18.84 -5.85
C ALA A 195 -9.66 -18.70 -5.15
N TRP A 196 -9.65 -18.38 -3.87
CA TRP A 196 -8.43 -18.16 -3.11
C TRP A 196 -7.72 -19.46 -2.74
N TRP A 197 -6.41 -19.45 -2.86
CA TRP A 197 -5.52 -20.49 -2.34
C TRP A 197 -4.28 -19.83 -1.73
N SER A 198 -3.65 -20.47 -0.76
CA SER A 198 -2.59 -19.89 0.09
C SER A 198 -1.31 -20.73 0.17
N ASP A 199 -1.18 -21.77 -0.66
CA ASP A 199 0.02 -22.60 -0.75
C ASP A 199 1.09 -22.04 -1.71
N TRP A 200 1.07 -20.73 -1.92
CA TRP A 200 2.09 -19.99 -2.66
C TRP A 200 3.38 -19.80 -1.84
N SER A 201 4.49 -19.63 -2.54
CA SER A 201 5.77 -19.36 -1.89
C SER A 201 5.77 -17.91 -1.39
N ALA A 202 5.75 -17.72 -0.06
CA ALA A 202 5.79 -16.40 0.55
C ALA A 202 7.12 -15.71 0.32
N LEU A 203 7.07 -14.47 -0.12
CA LEU A 203 8.23 -13.58 -0.20
C LEU A 203 7.88 -12.20 0.35
N ARG A 204 8.89 -11.39 0.67
CA ARG A 204 8.68 -10.00 1.07
C ARG A 204 8.32 -9.18 -0.16
N LEU A 205 7.16 -8.55 -0.10
CA LEU A 205 6.59 -7.73 -1.15
C LEU A 205 6.77 -6.23 -0.86
N HIS A 206 6.68 -5.42 -1.90
CA HIS A 206 6.34 -4.01 -1.78
C HIS A 206 4.95 -3.84 -1.14
N GLY A 207 4.01 -4.70 -1.53
CA GLY A 207 2.66 -4.82 -0.97
C GLY A 207 1.62 -3.91 -1.61
N ASP A 208 2.00 -2.74 -2.11
CA ASP A 208 1.15 -1.79 -2.83
C ASP A 208 1.85 -1.21 -4.08
N CYS A 209 2.45 -2.08 -4.91
CA CYS A 209 3.21 -1.68 -6.09
C CYS A 209 2.29 -1.29 -7.25
N HIS A 210 1.70 -0.12 -7.19
CA HIS A 210 0.90 0.46 -8.27
C HIS A 210 1.65 1.62 -8.98
N PRO A 211 1.22 2.06 -10.18
CA PRO A 211 1.89 3.12 -10.94
C PRO A 211 2.16 4.41 -10.16
N GLY A 212 1.32 4.76 -9.18
CA GLY A 212 1.49 5.93 -8.33
C GLY A 212 2.67 5.83 -7.34
N ASN A 213 3.13 4.60 -7.05
CA ASN A 213 4.27 4.33 -6.18
C ASN A 213 5.56 4.05 -6.96
N ILE A 214 5.58 4.39 -8.24
CA ILE A 214 6.77 4.33 -9.10
C ILE A 214 7.01 5.71 -9.69
N LEU A 215 8.08 6.36 -9.27
CA LEU A 215 8.57 7.56 -9.91
C LEU A 215 9.51 7.20 -11.05
N TRP A 216 9.62 8.07 -12.06
CA TRP A 216 10.51 7.84 -13.20
C TRP A 216 11.55 8.92 -13.34
N ARG A 217 12.81 8.52 -13.22
CA ARG A 217 13.97 9.39 -13.46
C ARG A 217 15.12 8.54 -13.98
N ASP A 218 15.32 8.54 -15.29
CA ASP A 218 16.30 7.68 -15.96
C ASP A 218 16.12 6.17 -15.70
N GLY A 219 14.92 5.79 -15.23
CA GLY A 219 14.50 4.47 -14.80
C GLY A 219 13.48 4.54 -13.68
N PRO A 220 12.92 3.40 -13.24
CA PRO A 220 11.95 3.36 -12.14
C PRO A 220 12.63 3.67 -10.80
N LEU A 221 11.90 4.32 -9.92
CA LEU A 221 12.26 4.54 -8.53
C LEU A 221 11.04 4.17 -7.67
N PHE A 222 11.15 3.07 -6.94
CA PHE A 222 10.07 2.56 -6.10
C PHE A 222 10.00 3.33 -4.78
N VAL A 223 8.79 3.74 -4.40
CA VAL A 223 8.54 4.54 -3.21
C VAL A 223 7.41 3.93 -2.39
N ASP A 224 7.35 4.29 -1.12
CA ASP A 224 6.25 3.97 -0.20
C ASP A 224 6.03 2.46 0.04
N LEU A 225 7.02 1.81 0.66
CA LEU A 225 6.95 0.42 1.09
C LEU A 225 6.13 0.21 2.38
N ASP A 226 5.33 1.20 2.79
CA ASP A 226 4.56 1.16 4.05
C ASP A 226 3.61 -0.04 4.18
N ASP A 227 3.19 -0.62 3.06
CA ASP A 227 2.34 -1.80 2.99
C ASP A 227 3.12 -3.10 2.72
N ALA A 228 4.47 -3.04 2.83
CA ALA A 228 5.31 -4.21 2.69
C ALA A 228 4.85 -5.34 3.61
N ARG A 229 4.77 -6.56 3.08
CA ARG A 229 4.25 -7.74 3.75
C ARG A 229 4.75 -9.03 3.11
N ASN A 230 4.48 -10.16 3.73
CA ASN A 230 4.68 -11.45 3.09
C ASN A 230 3.49 -11.77 2.17
N GLY A 231 3.75 -12.30 0.97
CA GLY A 231 2.66 -12.65 0.07
C GLY A 231 3.13 -13.32 -1.22
N PRO A 232 2.18 -13.58 -2.16
CA PRO A 232 2.48 -14.12 -3.48
C PRO A 232 3.09 -13.03 -4.38
N ALA A 233 4.01 -13.42 -5.26
CA ALA A 233 4.70 -12.50 -6.16
C ALA A 233 3.74 -11.68 -7.03
N VAL A 234 2.66 -12.30 -7.48
CA VAL A 234 1.66 -11.66 -8.34
C VAL A 234 1.03 -10.41 -7.72
N GLN A 235 1.01 -10.28 -6.37
CA GLN A 235 0.46 -9.10 -5.69
C GLN A 235 1.13 -7.80 -6.14
N ASP A 236 2.44 -7.80 -6.34
CA ASP A 236 3.17 -6.61 -6.77
C ASP A 236 3.18 -6.43 -8.30
N LEU A 237 2.67 -7.40 -9.07
CA LEU A 237 2.73 -7.38 -10.52
C LEU A 237 1.40 -6.98 -11.16
N TRP A 238 0.27 -7.49 -10.65
CA TRP A 238 -1.03 -7.28 -11.30
C TRP A 238 -1.48 -5.82 -11.37
N MET A 239 -1.09 -4.99 -10.42
CA MET A 239 -1.47 -3.56 -10.39
C MET A 239 -0.76 -2.71 -11.44
N LEU A 240 0.25 -3.27 -12.10
CA LEU A 240 0.96 -2.65 -13.23
C LEU A 240 0.22 -2.84 -14.55
N LEU A 241 -0.71 -3.80 -14.61
CA LEU A 241 -1.48 -4.12 -15.79
C LEU A 241 -2.69 -3.19 -15.93
N ASN A 242 -2.93 -2.69 -17.14
CA ASN A 242 -4.04 -1.77 -17.41
C ASN A 242 -4.65 -2.00 -18.80
N GLY A 243 -5.76 -1.31 -19.07
CA GLY A 243 -6.46 -1.40 -20.36
C GLY A 243 -7.34 -2.64 -20.53
N SER A 244 -7.60 -3.02 -21.77
CA SER A 244 -8.37 -4.19 -22.15
C SER A 244 -7.64 -5.48 -21.80
N ARG A 245 -8.39 -6.61 -21.80
CA ARG A 245 -7.79 -7.92 -21.54
C ARG A 245 -6.64 -8.27 -22.51
N SER A 246 -6.75 -7.89 -23.78
CA SER A 246 -5.69 -8.12 -24.77
C SER A 246 -4.44 -7.28 -24.49
N GLU A 247 -4.61 -6.04 -24.04
CA GLU A 247 -3.50 -5.20 -23.63
C GLU A 247 -2.83 -5.76 -22.37
N GLN A 248 -3.62 -6.19 -21.39
CA GLN A 248 -3.09 -6.81 -20.16
C GLN A 248 -2.31 -8.11 -20.45
N LEU A 249 -2.75 -8.94 -21.41
CA LEU A 249 -2.01 -10.14 -21.81
C LEU A 249 -0.64 -9.79 -22.41
N MET A 250 -0.58 -8.82 -23.32
CA MET A 250 0.67 -8.34 -23.89
C MET A 250 1.60 -7.75 -22.83
N GLN A 251 1.06 -6.93 -21.94
CA GLN A 251 1.80 -6.35 -20.83
C GLN A 251 2.34 -7.43 -19.88
N LEU A 252 1.54 -8.44 -19.59
CA LEU A 252 1.91 -9.56 -18.72
C LEU A 252 3.09 -10.35 -19.27
N ASP A 253 3.09 -10.64 -20.58
CA ASP A 253 4.19 -11.35 -21.23
C ASP A 253 5.50 -10.56 -21.12
N ILE A 254 5.48 -9.26 -21.44
CA ILE A 254 6.66 -8.38 -21.34
C ILE A 254 7.15 -8.30 -19.88
N LEU A 255 6.23 -8.08 -18.95
CA LEU A 255 6.53 -7.95 -17.52
C LEU A 255 7.18 -9.22 -16.97
N LEU A 256 6.60 -10.40 -17.28
CA LEU A 256 7.07 -11.67 -16.72
C LEU A 256 8.31 -12.20 -17.44
N GLU A 257 8.52 -11.91 -18.73
CA GLU A 257 9.78 -12.20 -19.43
C GLU A 257 10.94 -11.45 -18.74
N ALA A 258 10.80 -10.15 -18.54
CA ALA A 258 11.80 -9.32 -17.89
C ALA A 258 12.00 -9.67 -16.40
N TYR A 259 10.93 -9.97 -15.67
CA TYR A 259 10.96 -10.45 -14.28
C TYR A 259 11.73 -11.79 -14.18
N GLY A 260 11.50 -12.70 -15.14
CA GLY A 260 12.09 -14.03 -15.20
C GLY A 260 13.62 -14.04 -15.34
N GLU A 261 14.23 -12.94 -15.79
CA GLU A 261 15.69 -12.78 -15.81
C GLU A 261 16.32 -12.90 -14.42
N PHE A 262 15.58 -12.59 -13.35
CA PHE A 262 16.09 -12.50 -11.99
C PHE A 262 15.37 -13.40 -10.99
N CYS A 263 14.07 -13.67 -11.18
CA CYS A 263 13.26 -14.38 -10.22
C CYS A 263 12.26 -15.30 -10.94
N GLU A 264 12.23 -16.56 -10.56
CA GLU A 264 11.24 -17.51 -11.07
C GLU A 264 9.83 -17.12 -10.62
N PHE A 265 8.88 -17.14 -11.55
CA PHE A 265 7.47 -16.85 -11.31
C PHE A 265 6.60 -18.11 -11.49
N SER A 266 5.72 -18.35 -10.54
CA SER A 266 4.72 -19.41 -10.65
C SER A 266 3.51 -18.96 -11.47
N SER A 267 3.34 -19.46 -12.68
CA SER A 267 2.18 -19.12 -13.53
C SER A 267 0.83 -19.46 -12.89
N ARG A 268 0.79 -20.37 -11.91
CA ARG A 268 -0.41 -20.63 -11.10
C ARG A 268 -0.89 -19.39 -10.35
N GLU A 269 0.02 -18.50 -9.96
CA GLU A 269 -0.34 -17.26 -9.26
C GLU A 269 -1.18 -16.30 -10.09
N LEU A 270 -1.19 -16.44 -11.43
CA LEU A 270 -2.07 -15.64 -12.30
C LEU A 270 -3.55 -15.84 -11.99
N THR A 271 -3.93 -16.97 -11.43
CA THR A 271 -5.31 -17.22 -10.96
C THR A 271 -5.71 -16.35 -9.78
N LEU A 272 -4.76 -15.73 -9.09
CA LEU A 272 -5.00 -14.83 -7.95
C LEU A 272 -5.24 -13.37 -8.36
N ILE A 273 -5.05 -12.99 -9.63
CA ILE A 273 -5.19 -11.58 -10.07
C ILE A 273 -6.57 -11.03 -9.74
N GLU A 274 -7.64 -11.71 -10.13
CA GLU A 274 -9.00 -11.23 -9.89
C GLU A 274 -9.43 -11.32 -8.41
N PRO A 275 -9.09 -12.37 -7.64
CA PRO A 275 -9.20 -12.36 -6.19
C PRO A 275 -8.51 -11.15 -5.53
N LEU A 276 -7.26 -10.87 -5.87
CA LEU A 276 -6.47 -9.76 -5.32
C LEU A 276 -7.09 -8.39 -5.69
N ARG A 277 -7.58 -8.25 -6.92
CA ARG A 277 -8.31 -7.05 -7.38
C ARG A 277 -9.56 -6.81 -6.53
N ALA A 278 -10.37 -7.85 -6.33
CA ALA A 278 -11.57 -7.78 -5.49
C ALA A 278 -11.23 -7.41 -4.04
N MET A 279 -10.20 -8.06 -3.47
CA MET A 279 -9.72 -7.78 -2.12
C MET A 279 -9.28 -6.31 -1.99
N ARG A 280 -8.54 -5.78 -2.96
CA ARG A 280 -8.13 -4.37 -2.98
C ARG A 280 -9.34 -3.43 -3.05
N MET A 281 -10.34 -3.72 -3.88
CA MET A 281 -11.56 -2.90 -3.98
C MET A 281 -12.30 -2.81 -2.64
N ILE A 282 -12.48 -3.94 -1.97
CA ILE A 282 -13.18 -4.03 -0.69
C ILE A 282 -12.37 -3.33 0.42
N HIS A 283 -11.09 -3.65 0.51
CA HIS A 283 -10.17 -3.09 1.51
C HIS A 283 -10.03 -1.57 1.37
N TYR A 284 -9.86 -1.05 0.15
CA TYR A 284 -9.74 0.39 -0.10
C TYR A 284 -10.97 1.16 0.37
N LEU A 285 -12.16 0.68 0.03
CA LEU A 285 -13.40 1.31 0.47
C LEU A 285 -13.52 1.31 1.99
N ALA A 286 -13.25 0.18 2.64
CA ALA A 286 -13.28 0.07 4.08
C ALA A 286 -12.20 0.94 4.76
N TRP A 287 -11.03 1.07 4.15
CA TRP A 287 -9.96 1.97 4.62
C TRP A 287 -10.43 3.44 4.64
N VAL A 288 -11.06 3.94 3.57
CA VAL A 288 -11.61 5.30 3.54
C VAL A 288 -12.70 5.47 4.61
N VAL A 289 -13.62 4.52 4.73
CA VAL A 289 -14.70 4.54 5.74
C VAL A 289 -14.13 4.55 7.16
N ARG A 290 -13.17 3.69 7.46
CA ARG A 290 -12.54 3.59 8.79
C ARG A 290 -11.85 4.88 9.22
N ARG A 291 -11.31 5.63 8.27
CA ARG A 291 -10.58 6.90 8.50
C ARG A 291 -11.47 8.14 8.45
N TRP A 292 -12.78 7.97 8.30
CA TRP A 292 -13.70 9.08 8.06
C TRP A 292 -13.74 10.14 9.18
N HIS A 293 -13.33 9.78 10.39
CA HIS A 293 -13.21 10.71 11.52
C HIS A 293 -12.01 11.66 11.42
N ASP A 294 -10.99 11.33 10.61
CA ASP A 294 -9.86 12.23 10.33
C ASP A 294 -10.30 13.27 9.29
N PRO A 295 -10.25 14.59 9.59
CA PRO A 295 -10.75 15.65 8.71
C PRO A 295 -10.16 15.64 7.30
N ALA A 296 -8.98 15.07 7.11
CA ALA A 296 -8.35 14.94 5.79
C ALA A 296 -9.15 14.03 4.86
N PHE A 297 -9.84 13.01 5.39
CA PHE A 297 -10.58 12.04 4.58
C PHE A 297 -11.87 12.62 4.00
N PRO A 298 -12.80 13.23 4.77
CA PRO A 298 -13.96 13.89 4.19
C PRO A 298 -13.63 14.98 3.17
N ALA A 299 -12.50 15.67 3.36
CA ALA A 299 -12.04 16.69 2.41
C ALA A 299 -11.53 16.10 1.10
N SER A 300 -10.84 14.95 1.16
CA SER A 300 -10.22 14.29 0.01
C SER A 300 -11.16 13.34 -0.72
N PHE A 301 -12.12 12.75 -0.01
CA PHE A 301 -13.07 11.76 -0.53
C PHE A 301 -14.53 12.19 -0.36
N PRO A 302 -14.94 13.43 -0.75
CA PRO A 302 -16.29 13.97 -0.51
C PRO A 302 -17.41 13.10 -1.12
N TRP A 303 -17.09 12.39 -2.21
CA TRP A 303 -17.97 11.51 -2.95
C TRP A 303 -18.52 10.34 -2.13
N LEU A 304 -17.89 9.97 -0.99
CA LEU A 304 -18.37 8.89 -0.12
C LEU A 304 -19.73 9.21 0.54
N LYS A 305 -20.13 10.48 0.58
CA LYS A 305 -21.45 10.92 1.06
C LYS A 305 -22.55 10.84 0.00
N GLU A 306 -22.18 10.61 -1.26
CA GLU A 306 -23.11 10.62 -2.38
C GLU A 306 -23.76 9.24 -2.55
N GLU A 307 -25.09 9.21 -2.65
CA GLU A 307 -25.84 7.95 -2.86
C GLU A 307 -25.46 7.27 -4.17
N ASP A 308 -25.21 8.07 -5.22
CA ASP A 308 -24.82 7.61 -6.54
C ASP A 308 -23.46 6.88 -6.52
N PHE A 309 -22.53 7.30 -5.67
CA PHE A 309 -21.29 6.56 -5.45
C PHE A 309 -21.54 5.13 -4.95
N TRP A 310 -22.37 4.95 -3.93
CA TRP A 310 -22.70 3.64 -3.37
C TRP A 310 -23.45 2.75 -4.37
N PHE A 311 -24.29 3.36 -5.20
CA PHE A 311 -24.94 2.65 -6.29
C PHE A 311 -23.93 2.12 -7.31
N ARG A 312 -23.00 2.95 -7.78
CA ARG A 312 -21.92 2.55 -8.68
C ARG A 312 -21.01 1.51 -8.05
N GLN A 313 -20.64 1.69 -6.79
CA GLN A 313 -19.79 0.72 -6.08
C GLN A 313 -20.45 -0.65 -5.97
N THR A 314 -21.76 -0.69 -5.75
CA THR A 314 -22.54 -1.94 -5.77
C THR A 314 -22.46 -2.62 -7.14
N ALA A 315 -22.62 -1.86 -8.22
CA ALA A 315 -22.50 -2.39 -9.58
C ALA A 315 -21.09 -2.91 -9.88
N MET A 316 -20.04 -2.21 -9.40
CA MET A 316 -18.66 -2.65 -9.55
C MET A 316 -18.39 -3.98 -8.82
N PHE A 317 -18.96 -4.21 -7.64
CA PHE A 317 -18.84 -5.48 -6.93
C PHE A 317 -19.52 -6.62 -7.67
N ILE A 318 -20.70 -6.38 -8.24
CA ILE A 318 -21.42 -7.36 -9.06
C ILE A 318 -20.60 -7.70 -10.32
N GLU A 319 -20.02 -6.71 -10.97
CA GLU A 319 -19.19 -6.91 -12.15
C GLU A 319 -17.91 -7.69 -11.82
N GLN A 320 -17.23 -7.31 -10.72
CA GLN A 320 -16.03 -8.03 -10.30
C GLN A 320 -16.31 -9.49 -9.93
N THR A 321 -17.51 -9.78 -9.39
CA THR A 321 -17.95 -11.18 -9.15
C THR A 321 -18.04 -11.98 -10.43
N LYS A 322 -18.44 -11.36 -11.56
CA LYS A 322 -18.45 -12.03 -12.88
C LYS A 322 -17.04 -12.22 -13.42
N GLN A 323 -16.15 -11.21 -13.24
CA GLN A 323 -14.76 -11.31 -13.68
C GLN A 323 -14.01 -12.48 -13.01
N LEU A 324 -14.33 -12.78 -11.75
CA LEU A 324 -13.80 -13.95 -11.04
C LEU A 324 -14.23 -15.30 -11.66
N GLN A 325 -15.26 -15.33 -12.48
CA GLN A 325 -15.73 -16.54 -13.18
C GLN A 325 -15.11 -16.69 -14.58
N GLU A 326 -14.49 -15.62 -15.10
CA GLU A 326 -13.78 -15.66 -16.37
C GLU A 326 -12.46 -16.46 -16.25
N PRO A 327 -11.99 -17.06 -17.34
CA PRO A 327 -10.68 -17.71 -17.35
C PRO A 327 -9.57 -16.73 -16.89
N PRO A 328 -8.60 -17.16 -16.10
CA PRO A 328 -7.50 -16.29 -15.68
C PRO A 328 -6.68 -15.80 -16.88
N LEU A 329 -5.90 -14.73 -16.68
CA LEU A 329 -4.88 -14.34 -17.64
C LEU A 329 -3.87 -15.50 -17.78
N GLN A 330 -3.43 -15.78 -18.99
CA GLN A 330 -2.48 -16.85 -19.27
C GLN A 330 -1.36 -16.30 -20.15
N LEU A 331 -0.14 -16.76 -19.90
CA LEU A 331 0.98 -16.44 -20.78
C LEU A 331 0.71 -16.96 -22.20
N MET A 332 1.10 -16.18 -23.19
CA MET A 332 1.03 -16.64 -24.57
C MET A 332 2.02 -17.80 -24.77
N PRO A 333 1.63 -18.89 -25.45
CA PRO A 333 2.55 -19.96 -25.76
C PRO A 333 3.74 -19.40 -26.56
N MET A 334 4.95 -19.61 -26.10
CA MET A 334 6.13 -19.34 -26.92
C MET A 334 6.16 -20.34 -28.06
N TYR A 335 6.08 -19.87 -29.30
CA TYR A 335 6.19 -20.68 -30.51
C TYR A 335 7.65 -20.93 -30.87
#